data_21b904870cc39bf7df6d6e1953c4e5be
#
_entry.id   21b904870cc39bf7df6d6e1953c4e5be
#
_cell.length_a   1.000
_cell.length_b   1.000
_cell.length_c   1.000
_cell.angle_alpha   90.00
_cell.angle_beta   90.00
_cell.angle_gamma   90.00
#
_symmetry.space_group_name_H-M   'P 1'
#
loop_
_entity.id
_entity.type
_entity.pdbx_description
1 polymer ?
#
loop_
_entity_poly.entity_id
_entity_poly.type
_entity_poly.pdbx_seq_one_letter_code
_entity_poly.pdbx_strand_id
1 'polypeptide(L)'
;MKKKVILSTYLIATGLLLAQPGKTKGPGCQYGESMEMMMVWKLTDHLGLSQKQAEKFFPIMRDHQKELMEIRKEEMELFDPTFTKVKKGEAVSNSDVNKLLGNIKSFEDKKTKGRIDFIKKSGNILDPNQQVKLLMFEPAVKQQMQRRMKENYRPPMRGGKQKGKRRF
;
A
#
# COMPACT_ATOMS: atom_id res chain seq x y z
N MET A 1 10.32 -61.54 52.71
CA MET A 1 9.84 -60.16 52.43
C MET A 1 10.80 -59.54 51.45
N LYS A 2 10.43 -59.48 50.16
CA LYS A 2 11.29 -59.04 49.07
C LYS A 2 10.90 -57.62 48.69
N LYS A 3 11.72 -56.62 48.98
CA LYS A 3 11.54 -55.22 48.56
C LYS A 3 11.93 -55.12 47.11
N LYS A 4 10.94 -54.78 46.26
CA LYS A 4 11.17 -54.45 44.85
C LYS A 4 11.59 -52.98 44.74
N VAL A 5 12.80 -52.76 44.32
CA VAL A 5 13.33 -51.43 43.94
C VAL A 5 12.86 -51.12 42.52
N ILE A 6 12.02 -50.11 42.37
CA ILE A 6 11.58 -49.61 41.07
C ILE A 6 12.58 -48.55 40.66
N LEU A 7 13.41 -48.87 39.67
CA LEU A 7 14.27 -47.93 39.01
C LEU A 7 13.39 -47.10 38.03
N SER A 8 13.17 -45.84 38.39
CA SER A 8 12.51 -44.87 37.50
C SER A 8 13.56 -44.32 36.51
N THR A 9 13.54 -44.79 35.30
CA THR A 9 14.33 -44.26 34.18
C THR A 9 13.72 -42.96 33.73
N TYR A 10 14.37 -41.84 34.09
CA TYR A 10 14.08 -40.52 33.52
C TYR A 10 14.53 -40.49 32.05
N LEU A 11 13.59 -40.56 31.14
CA LEU A 11 13.83 -40.36 29.72
C LEU A 11 13.89 -38.85 29.47
N ILE A 12 15.10 -38.31 29.35
CA ILE A 12 15.35 -36.93 28.94
C ILE A 12 15.03 -36.82 27.43
N ALA A 13 13.82 -36.41 27.14
CA ALA A 13 13.45 -36.01 25.77
C ALA A 13 14.12 -34.66 25.47
N THR A 14 15.28 -34.72 24.86
CA THR A 14 15.93 -33.56 24.24
C THR A 14 15.08 -33.17 23.05
N GLY A 15 14.18 -32.19 23.27
CA GLY A 15 13.40 -31.53 22.21
C GLY A 15 14.37 -30.85 21.26
N LEU A 16 14.55 -31.45 20.08
CA LEU A 16 15.19 -30.81 18.94
C LEU A 16 14.27 -29.63 18.53
N LEU A 17 14.60 -28.42 18.95
CA LEU A 17 14.02 -27.21 18.41
C LEU A 17 14.43 -27.13 16.94
N LEU A 18 13.57 -27.68 16.07
CA LEU A 18 13.63 -27.40 14.64
C LEU A 18 13.35 -25.90 14.49
N ALA A 19 14.44 -25.13 14.41
CA ALA A 19 14.36 -23.75 13.95
C ALA A 19 13.69 -23.78 12.58
N GLN A 20 12.39 -23.45 12.55
CA GLN A 20 11.70 -23.23 11.29
C GLN A 20 12.42 -22.05 10.62
N PRO A 21 12.96 -22.20 9.39
CA PRO A 21 13.50 -21.08 8.68
C PRO A 21 12.38 -20.06 8.54
N GLY A 22 12.52 -18.93 9.22
CA GLY A 22 11.58 -17.83 9.13
C GLY A 22 11.33 -17.56 7.65
N LYS A 23 10.06 -17.56 7.23
CA LYS A 23 9.66 -17.18 5.88
C LYS A 23 10.31 -15.82 5.60
N THR A 24 11.40 -15.81 4.85
CA THR A 24 12.03 -14.58 4.39
C THR A 24 10.97 -13.85 3.58
N LYS A 25 10.49 -12.71 4.11
CA LYS A 25 9.57 -11.84 3.39
C LYS A 25 10.26 -11.51 2.05
N GLY A 26 9.60 -11.81 0.95
CA GLY A 26 10.14 -11.52 -0.38
C GLY A 26 10.43 -10.01 -0.55
N PRO A 27 11.25 -9.61 -1.55
CA PRO A 27 11.65 -8.21 -1.74
C PRO A 27 10.48 -7.22 -1.82
N GLY A 28 9.29 -7.65 -2.22
CA GLY A 28 8.08 -6.83 -2.24
C GLY A 28 7.56 -6.42 -0.84
N CYS A 29 7.77 -7.27 0.18
CA CYS A 29 7.34 -6.96 1.55
C CYS A 29 8.23 -5.89 2.21
N GLN A 30 9.55 -5.93 1.95
CA GLN A 30 10.47 -4.93 2.46
C GLN A 30 10.21 -3.55 1.84
N TYR A 31 9.84 -3.48 0.57
CA TYR A 31 9.50 -2.24 -0.10
C TYR A 31 8.23 -1.60 0.49
N GLY A 32 7.22 -2.40 0.81
CA GLY A 32 5.99 -1.94 1.45
C GLY A 32 6.22 -1.37 2.85
N GLU A 33 6.99 -2.06 3.68
CA GLU A 33 7.34 -1.62 5.05
C GLU A 33 8.17 -0.32 5.02
N SER A 34 9.14 -0.20 4.11
CA SER A 34 9.94 1.02 3.93
C SER A 34 9.10 2.21 3.47
N MET A 35 8.11 1.97 2.60
CA MET A 35 7.21 3.02 2.14
C MET A 35 6.26 3.48 3.25
N GLU A 36 5.74 2.56 4.06
CA GLU A 36 4.90 2.88 5.21
C GLU A 36 5.67 3.73 6.23
N MET A 37 6.89 3.31 6.58
CA MET A 37 7.75 4.05 7.50
C MET A 37 8.06 5.46 6.98
N MET A 38 8.39 5.60 5.70
CA MET A 38 8.62 6.91 5.08
C MET A 38 7.35 7.79 5.11
N MET A 39 6.17 7.20 4.93
CA MET A 39 4.89 7.91 4.99
C MET A 39 4.61 8.42 6.40
N VAL A 40 4.83 7.57 7.42
CA VAL A 40 4.70 7.92 8.84
C VAL A 40 5.62 9.08 9.18
N TRP A 41 6.90 9.01 8.80
CA TRP A 41 7.86 10.07 9.04
C TRP A 41 7.44 11.39 8.37
N LYS A 42 7.09 11.36 7.09
CA LYS A 42 6.66 12.54 6.36
C LYS A 42 5.39 13.18 6.91
N LEU A 43 4.42 12.36 7.34
CA LEU A 43 3.21 12.87 7.96
C LEU A 43 3.48 13.49 9.31
N THR A 44 4.31 12.86 10.14
CA THR A 44 4.72 13.40 11.44
C THR A 44 5.34 14.78 11.29
N ASP A 45 6.30 14.92 10.36
CA ASP A 45 6.98 16.17 10.07
C ASP A 45 6.02 17.22 9.47
N HIS A 46 5.26 16.85 8.44
CA HIS A 46 4.36 17.78 7.75
C HIS A 46 3.26 18.33 8.65
N LEU A 47 2.68 17.49 9.50
CA LEU A 47 1.63 17.89 10.44
C LEU A 47 2.18 18.51 11.72
N GLY A 48 3.46 18.31 12.03
CA GLY A 48 4.07 18.71 13.28
C GLY A 48 3.45 17.96 14.48
N LEU A 49 3.29 16.63 14.36
CA LEU A 49 2.65 15.83 15.40
C LEU A 49 3.53 15.71 16.63
N SER A 50 2.95 15.93 17.81
CA SER A 50 3.56 15.49 19.06
C SER A 50 3.51 13.97 19.17
N GLN A 51 4.36 13.36 20.01
CA GLN A 51 4.36 11.92 20.26
C GLN A 51 2.97 11.41 20.65
N LYS A 52 2.29 12.09 21.59
CA LYS A 52 0.93 11.71 22.05
C LYS A 52 -0.10 11.76 20.91
N GLN A 53 0.03 12.73 20.00
CA GLN A 53 -0.84 12.80 18.82
C GLN A 53 -0.52 11.68 17.83
N ALA A 54 0.75 11.41 17.58
CA ALA A 54 1.18 10.35 16.66
C ALA A 54 0.68 8.97 17.11
N GLU A 55 0.82 8.62 18.38
CA GLU A 55 0.33 7.37 18.96
C GLU A 55 -1.17 7.13 18.73
N LYS A 56 -1.98 8.19 18.76
CA LYS A 56 -3.42 8.10 18.55
C LYS A 56 -3.83 8.23 17.08
N PHE A 57 -3.09 9.01 16.30
CA PHE A 57 -3.42 9.32 14.91
C PHE A 57 -3.10 8.15 13.96
N PHE A 58 -1.94 7.50 14.10
CA PHE A 58 -1.53 6.45 13.15
C PHE A 58 -2.44 5.21 13.13
N PRO A 59 -3.04 4.73 14.23
CA PRO A 59 -4.05 3.69 14.15
C PRO A 59 -5.24 4.08 13.27
N ILE A 60 -5.80 5.29 13.44
CA ILE A 60 -6.92 5.79 12.63
C ILE A 60 -6.53 5.91 11.15
N MET A 61 -5.31 6.36 10.88
CA MET A 61 -4.78 6.44 9.51
C MET A 61 -4.67 5.05 8.85
N ARG A 62 -4.18 4.03 9.58
CA ARG A 62 -4.09 2.67 9.05
C ARG A 62 -5.47 2.08 8.74
N ASP A 63 -6.45 2.29 9.60
CA ASP A 63 -7.82 1.84 9.37
C ASP A 63 -8.40 2.48 8.10
N HIS A 64 -8.18 3.80 7.93
CA HIS A 64 -8.60 4.50 6.72
C HIS A 64 -7.87 3.98 5.46
N GLN A 65 -6.57 3.71 5.53
CA GLN A 65 -5.82 3.13 4.42
C GLN A 65 -6.33 1.74 4.05
N LYS A 66 -6.68 0.93 5.04
CA LYS A 66 -7.26 -0.40 4.82
C LYS A 66 -8.61 -0.30 4.11
N GLU A 67 -9.49 0.59 4.58
CA GLU A 67 -10.78 0.87 3.94
C GLU A 67 -10.62 1.29 2.47
N LEU A 68 -9.68 2.20 2.19
CA LEU A 68 -9.38 2.61 0.82
C LEU A 68 -8.84 1.47 -0.05
N MET A 69 -8.04 0.56 0.53
CA MET A 69 -7.55 -0.62 -0.19
C MET A 69 -8.68 -1.58 -0.54
N GLU A 70 -9.62 -1.79 0.37
CA GLU A 70 -10.81 -2.62 0.12
C GLU A 70 -11.68 -2.03 -0.99
N ILE A 71 -11.96 -0.73 -0.95
CA ILE A 71 -12.69 -0.04 -2.02
C ILE A 71 -11.98 -0.19 -3.38
N ARG A 72 -10.65 -0.03 -3.42
CA ARG A 72 -9.87 -0.22 -4.65
C ARG A 72 -9.92 -1.66 -5.16
N LYS A 73 -9.90 -2.63 -4.26
CA LYS A 73 -10.02 -4.04 -4.62
C LYS A 73 -11.38 -4.32 -5.26
N GLU A 74 -12.47 -3.87 -4.62
CA GLU A 74 -13.82 -3.98 -5.19
C GLU A 74 -13.92 -3.32 -6.58
N GLU A 75 -13.33 -2.13 -6.73
CA GLU A 75 -13.27 -1.41 -8.00
C GLU A 75 -12.54 -2.22 -9.08
N MET A 76 -11.37 -2.79 -8.76
CA MET A 76 -10.61 -3.63 -9.70
C MET A 76 -11.38 -4.88 -10.09
N GLU A 77 -11.98 -5.59 -9.15
CA GLU A 77 -12.77 -6.80 -9.40
C GLU A 77 -13.96 -6.50 -10.33
N LEU A 78 -14.54 -5.32 -10.22
CA LEU A 78 -15.65 -4.90 -11.10
C LEU A 78 -15.18 -4.58 -12.52
N PHE A 79 -14.01 -3.93 -12.66
CA PHE A 79 -13.50 -3.53 -13.98
C PHE A 79 -12.81 -4.68 -14.73
N ASP A 80 -12.22 -5.64 -14.03
CA ASP A 80 -11.37 -6.69 -14.62
C ASP A 80 -12.07 -7.52 -15.71
N PRO A 81 -13.33 -7.94 -15.58
CA PRO A 81 -14.01 -8.70 -16.64
C PRO A 81 -14.12 -7.92 -17.96
N THR A 82 -14.48 -6.63 -17.88
CA THR A 82 -14.61 -5.79 -19.07
C THR A 82 -13.24 -5.47 -19.66
N PHE A 83 -12.25 -5.20 -18.82
CA PHE A 83 -10.89 -4.95 -19.26
C PHE A 83 -10.26 -6.19 -19.91
N THR A 84 -10.58 -7.37 -19.42
CA THR A 84 -10.15 -8.64 -20.02
C THR A 84 -10.75 -8.85 -21.40
N LYS A 85 -12.03 -8.52 -21.63
CA LYS A 85 -12.66 -8.53 -22.97
C LYS A 85 -11.89 -7.62 -23.95
N VAL A 86 -11.62 -6.37 -23.53
CA VAL A 86 -10.84 -5.43 -24.35
C VAL A 86 -9.46 -5.97 -24.72
N LYS A 87 -8.74 -6.55 -23.75
CA LYS A 87 -7.41 -7.15 -24.00
C LYS A 87 -7.44 -8.30 -24.99
N LYS A 88 -8.54 -9.06 -25.02
CA LYS A 88 -8.75 -10.17 -25.96
C LYS A 88 -9.27 -9.72 -27.32
N GLY A 89 -9.54 -8.43 -27.51
CA GLY A 89 -10.15 -7.91 -28.76
C GLY A 89 -11.65 -8.22 -28.87
N GLU A 90 -12.30 -8.63 -27.79
CA GLU A 90 -13.73 -8.91 -27.76
C GLU A 90 -14.53 -7.60 -27.74
N ALA A 91 -15.71 -7.59 -28.35
CA ALA A 91 -16.58 -6.43 -28.38
C ALA A 91 -17.15 -6.12 -26.99
N VAL A 92 -17.13 -4.84 -26.61
CA VAL A 92 -17.73 -4.32 -25.41
C VAL A 92 -19.00 -3.54 -25.79
N SER A 93 -20.10 -3.80 -25.12
CA SER A 93 -21.37 -3.12 -25.39
C SER A 93 -21.45 -1.75 -24.73
N ASN A 94 -22.28 -0.85 -25.28
CA ASN A 94 -22.58 0.44 -24.64
C ASN A 94 -23.22 0.24 -23.24
N SER A 95 -23.96 -0.85 -23.04
CA SER A 95 -24.50 -1.21 -21.73
C SER A 95 -23.40 -1.49 -20.70
N ASP A 96 -22.35 -2.23 -21.09
CA ASP A 96 -21.19 -2.50 -20.23
C ASP A 96 -20.49 -1.19 -19.85
N VAL A 97 -20.30 -0.28 -20.83
CA VAL A 97 -19.69 1.04 -20.58
C VAL A 97 -20.54 1.87 -19.61
N ASN A 98 -21.84 1.97 -19.81
CA ASN A 98 -22.74 2.73 -18.93
C ASN A 98 -22.74 2.18 -17.50
N LYS A 99 -22.70 0.85 -17.36
CA LYS A 99 -22.58 0.20 -16.06
C LYS A 99 -21.26 0.55 -15.35
N LEU A 100 -20.15 0.55 -16.09
CA LEU A 100 -18.86 0.96 -15.53
C LEU A 100 -18.88 2.42 -15.09
N LEU A 101 -19.42 3.33 -15.89
CA LEU A 101 -19.52 4.75 -15.56
C LEU A 101 -20.34 4.99 -14.27
N GLY A 102 -21.48 4.29 -14.12
CA GLY A 102 -22.28 4.35 -12.89
C GLY A 102 -21.52 3.86 -11.66
N ASN A 103 -20.74 2.81 -11.82
CA ASN A 103 -19.92 2.25 -10.73
C ASN A 103 -18.75 3.16 -10.35
N ILE A 104 -18.09 3.83 -11.32
CA ILE A 104 -17.04 4.82 -11.05
C ILE A 104 -17.56 5.88 -10.10
N LYS A 105 -18.72 6.46 -10.37
CA LYS A 105 -19.31 7.46 -9.49
C LYS A 105 -19.51 6.94 -8.07
N SER A 106 -20.06 5.73 -7.93
CA SER A 106 -20.29 5.12 -6.62
C SER A 106 -18.98 4.92 -5.85
N PHE A 107 -17.90 4.47 -6.51
CA PHE A 107 -16.60 4.31 -5.87
C PHE A 107 -15.97 5.65 -5.49
N GLU A 108 -16.07 6.67 -6.32
CA GLU A 108 -15.58 8.01 -5.99
C GLU A 108 -16.33 8.61 -4.79
N ASP A 109 -17.66 8.41 -4.72
CA ASP A 109 -18.49 8.82 -3.59
C ASP A 109 -18.04 8.09 -2.29
N LYS A 110 -17.80 6.77 -2.34
CA LYS A 110 -17.29 5.97 -1.21
C LYS A 110 -15.92 6.50 -0.75
N LYS A 111 -14.97 6.73 -1.68
CA LYS A 111 -13.63 7.25 -1.37
C LYS A 111 -13.71 8.64 -0.73
N THR A 112 -14.55 9.51 -1.28
CA THR A 112 -14.74 10.88 -0.78
C THR A 112 -15.35 10.88 0.61
N LYS A 113 -16.38 10.06 0.84
CA LYS A 113 -16.98 9.88 2.16
C LYS A 113 -15.97 9.36 3.18
N GLY A 114 -15.23 8.29 2.85
CA GLY A 114 -14.20 7.73 3.74
C GLY A 114 -13.14 8.77 4.11
N ARG A 115 -12.72 9.60 3.16
CA ARG A 115 -11.79 10.71 3.40
C ARG A 115 -12.37 11.76 4.37
N ILE A 116 -13.61 12.18 4.16
CA ILE A 116 -14.28 13.16 5.05
C ILE A 116 -14.40 12.58 6.45
N ASP A 117 -14.81 11.33 6.59
CA ASP A 117 -14.98 10.66 7.88
C ASP A 117 -13.63 10.50 8.60
N PHE A 118 -12.56 10.18 7.86
CA PHE A 118 -11.19 10.13 8.39
C PHE A 118 -10.75 11.48 8.96
N ILE A 119 -10.95 12.59 8.22
CA ILE A 119 -10.62 13.94 8.70
C ILE A 119 -11.42 14.30 9.95
N LYS A 120 -12.73 14.01 9.97
CA LYS A 120 -13.58 14.25 11.13
C LYS A 120 -13.11 13.47 12.36
N LYS A 121 -12.81 12.17 12.21
CA LYS A 121 -12.26 11.34 13.30
C LYS A 121 -10.92 11.87 13.81
N SER A 122 -10.08 12.34 12.90
CA SER A 122 -8.77 12.93 13.23
C SER A 122 -8.90 14.23 14.01
N GLY A 123 -10.03 14.95 13.92
CA GLY A 123 -10.29 16.19 14.64
C GLY A 123 -10.31 16.08 16.16
N ASN A 124 -10.47 14.87 16.71
CA ASN A 124 -10.33 14.61 18.14
C ASN A 124 -8.86 14.59 18.62
N ILE A 125 -7.90 14.59 17.68
CA ILE A 125 -6.47 14.44 17.94
C ILE A 125 -5.69 15.62 17.38
N LEU A 126 -6.08 16.08 16.19
CA LEU A 126 -5.43 17.14 15.42
C LEU A 126 -6.13 18.46 15.64
N ASP A 127 -5.36 19.54 15.77
CA ASP A 127 -5.91 20.90 15.72
C ASP A 127 -6.41 21.27 14.30
N PRO A 128 -7.19 22.36 14.15
CA PRO A 128 -7.72 22.77 12.84
C PRO A 128 -6.64 23.01 11.79
N ASN A 129 -5.48 23.56 12.15
CA ASN A 129 -4.38 23.80 11.20
C ASN A 129 -3.78 22.47 10.72
N GLN A 130 -3.61 21.50 11.64
CA GLN A 130 -3.13 20.17 11.31
C GLN A 130 -4.13 19.42 10.42
N GLN A 131 -5.45 19.58 10.65
CA GLN A 131 -6.48 18.99 9.78
C GLN A 131 -6.43 19.54 8.36
N VAL A 132 -6.23 20.86 8.21
CA VAL A 132 -6.06 21.49 6.88
C VAL A 132 -4.79 20.97 6.20
N LYS A 133 -3.67 20.88 6.91
CA LYS A 133 -2.43 20.28 6.39
C LYS A 133 -2.65 18.83 5.95
N LEU A 134 -3.42 18.04 6.72
CA LEU A 134 -3.75 16.66 6.37
C LEU A 134 -4.57 16.58 5.08
N LEU A 135 -5.55 17.46 4.89
CA LEU A 135 -6.33 17.56 3.64
C LEU A 135 -5.45 17.85 2.42
N MET A 136 -4.40 18.63 2.59
CA MET A 136 -3.47 18.99 1.50
C MET A 136 -2.35 17.96 1.29
N PHE A 137 -2.16 17.03 2.21
CA PHE A 137 -1.04 16.08 2.17
C PHE A 137 -1.11 15.12 0.98
N GLU A 138 -2.25 14.48 0.72
CA GLU A 138 -2.38 13.54 -0.40
C GLU A 138 -2.10 14.17 -1.77
N PRO A 139 -2.70 15.34 -2.12
CA PRO A 139 -2.36 16.03 -3.36
C PRO A 139 -0.88 16.38 -3.47
N ALA A 140 -0.26 16.84 -2.38
CA ALA A 140 1.15 17.21 -2.35
C ALA A 140 2.07 16.00 -2.58
N VAL A 141 1.80 14.86 -1.92
CA VAL A 141 2.56 13.62 -2.12
C VAL A 141 2.40 13.10 -3.53
N LYS A 142 1.19 13.08 -4.08
CA LYS A 142 0.92 12.67 -5.47
C LYS A 142 1.70 13.53 -6.46
N GLN A 143 1.70 14.85 -6.27
CA GLN A 143 2.45 15.78 -7.11
C GLN A 143 3.96 15.53 -7.01
N GLN A 144 4.49 15.31 -5.80
CA GLN A 144 5.91 15.02 -5.60
C GLN A 144 6.33 13.69 -6.26
N MET A 145 5.51 12.64 -6.15
CA MET A 145 5.76 11.37 -6.84
C MET A 145 5.78 11.54 -8.36
N GLN A 146 4.83 12.28 -8.93
CA GLN A 146 4.79 12.56 -10.37
C GLN A 146 6.03 13.32 -10.84
N ARG A 147 6.51 14.31 -10.07
CA ARG A 147 7.76 15.03 -10.38
C ARG A 147 8.95 14.07 -10.40
N ARG A 148 9.13 13.24 -9.38
CA ARG A 148 10.21 12.25 -9.31
C ARG A 148 10.16 11.23 -10.45
N MET A 149 8.97 10.77 -10.84
CA MET A 149 8.82 9.88 -12.00
C MET A 149 9.27 10.57 -13.29
N LYS A 150 8.92 11.83 -13.50
CA LYS A 150 9.37 12.61 -14.67
C LYS A 150 10.88 12.86 -14.67
N GLU A 151 11.47 13.15 -13.52
CA GLU A 151 12.91 13.37 -13.36
C GLU A 151 13.72 12.10 -13.62
N ASN A 152 13.21 10.95 -13.18
CA ASN A 152 13.85 9.65 -13.38
C ASN A 152 13.58 9.04 -14.77
N TYR A 153 12.60 9.56 -15.51
CA TYR A 153 12.33 9.13 -16.88
C TYR A 153 13.37 9.75 -17.83
N ARG A 154 14.51 9.07 -17.96
CA ARG A 154 15.42 9.33 -19.09
C ARG A 154 14.87 8.61 -20.31
N PRO A 155 14.38 9.30 -21.36
CA PRO A 155 14.00 8.63 -22.59
C PRO A 155 15.21 7.83 -23.10
N PRO A 156 15.02 6.62 -23.63
CA PRO A 156 16.11 5.84 -24.19
C PRO A 156 16.79 6.70 -25.25
N MET A 157 18.09 6.95 -25.09
CA MET A 157 18.85 7.70 -26.09
C MET A 157 18.64 6.99 -27.42
N ARG A 158 17.93 7.64 -28.34
CA ARG A 158 17.85 7.21 -29.74
C ARG A 158 19.29 7.05 -30.22
N GLY A 159 19.70 5.80 -30.40
CA GLY A 159 21.04 5.46 -30.82
C GLY A 159 21.47 6.32 -31.97
N GLY A 160 22.47 7.16 -31.74
CA GLY A 160 23.07 7.97 -32.78
C GLY A 160 23.56 7.01 -33.86
N LYS A 161 23.04 7.12 -35.10
CA LYS A 161 23.56 6.46 -36.26
C LYS A 161 25.05 6.81 -36.32
N GLN A 162 25.92 5.86 -35.97
CA GLN A 162 27.35 5.93 -36.29
C GLN A 162 27.47 6.06 -37.79
N LYS A 163 27.71 7.28 -38.27
CA LYS A 163 28.15 7.51 -39.62
C LYS A 163 29.51 6.79 -39.79
N GLY A 164 29.48 5.61 -40.41
CA GLY A 164 30.69 4.91 -40.80
C GLY A 164 31.57 5.84 -41.65
N LYS A 165 32.72 6.22 -41.14
CA LYS A 165 33.78 6.81 -41.94
C LYS A 165 34.27 5.76 -42.93
N ARG A 166 33.82 5.84 -44.19
CA ARG A 166 34.50 5.16 -45.30
C ARG A 166 35.87 5.83 -45.42
N ARG A 167 36.91 5.04 -45.15
CA ARG A 167 38.29 5.36 -45.58
C ARG A 167 38.43 4.88 -47.03
N PHE A 168 38.77 5.80 -47.89
CA PHE A 168 39.39 5.48 -49.19
C PHE A 168 40.87 5.27 -48.94
#